data_aaded1737863cdb9184677cb6aaa545b
#
_entry.id   aaded1737863cdb9184677cb6aaa545b
#
_cell.length_a   1.000
_cell.length_b   1.000
_cell.length_c   1.000
_cell.angle_alpha   90.00
_cell.angle_beta   90.00
_cell.angle_gamma   90.00
#
_symmetry.space_group_name_H-M   'P 1'
#
loop_
_entity.id
_entity.type
_entity.pdbx_description
1 polymer ?
#
loop_
_entity_poly.entity_id
_entity_poly.type
_entity_poly.pdbx_seq_one_letter_code
_entity_poly.pdbx_strand_id
1 'polypeptide(L)' 'MAVSYNKLWKLLIDKNMKKMDLVEKVGISSSTLAKLSKGEAVSMAVLEKLCDKLDCDFGDIVNFERNKTEAK' A
#
# COMPACT_ATOMS: atom_id res chain seq x y z
N MET A 1 -3.00 -3.24 16.40
CA MET A 1 -3.38 -2.14 15.53
C MET A 1 -2.32 -1.95 14.48
N ALA A 2 -2.72 -1.89 13.25
CA ALA A 2 -1.76 -1.75 12.18
C ALA A 2 -2.44 -1.30 10.91
N VAL A 3 -1.66 -0.70 10.03
CA VAL A 3 -2.15 -0.46 8.68
C VAL A 3 -1.95 -1.73 7.89
N SER A 4 -2.85 -1.95 6.95
CA SER A 4 -2.78 -3.10 6.06
C SER A 4 -2.78 -2.62 4.63
N TYR A 5 -1.94 -3.22 3.81
CA TYR A 5 -1.86 -2.90 2.39
C TYR A 5 -2.34 -4.06 1.52
N ASN A 6 -3.12 -4.96 2.10
CA ASN A 6 -3.61 -6.11 1.35
C ASN A 6 -4.42 -5.68 0.13
N LYS A 7 -5.15 -4.58 0.27
CA LYS A 7 -5.92 -4.06 -0.86
C LYS A 7 -5.02 -3.61 -2.00
N LEU A 8 -3.87 -3.03 -1.65
CA LEU A 8 -2.90 -2.61 -2.65
C LEU A 8 -2.40 -3.81 -3.44
N TRP A 9 -2.06 -4.90 -2.74
CA TRP A 9 -1.56 -6.10 -3.41
C TRP A 9 -2.62 -6.70 -4.32
N LYS A 10 -3.87 -6.71 -3.89
CA LYS A 10 -4.96 -7.18 -4.74
C LYS A 10 -5.13 -6.31 -5.97
N LEU A 11 -5.01 -5.00 -5.79
CA LEU A 11 -5.14 -4.07 -6.90
C LEU A 11 -4.03 -4.29 -7.93
N LEU A 12 -2.81 -4.54 -7.46
CA LEU A 12 -1.71 -4.84 -8.37
C LEU A 12 -1.98 -6.10 -9.17
N ILE A 13 -2.52 -7.12 -8.52
CA ILE A 13 -2.86 -8.35 -9.22
C ILE A 13 -3.90 -8.07 -10.29
N ASP A 14 -4.92 -7.29 -9.95
CA ASP A 14 -5.97 -6.94 -10.91
C ASP A 14 -5.41 -6.16 -12.10
N LYS A 15 -4.37 -5.37 -11.87
CA LYS A 15 -3.76 -4.57 -12.93
C LYS A 15 -2.60 -5.29 -13.61
N ASN A 16 -2.34 -6.54 -13.23
CA ASN A 16 -1.25 -7.32 -13.82
C ASN A 16 0.12 -6.69 -13.54
N MET A 17 0.28 -6.14 -12.34
CA MET A 17 1.50 -5.46 -11.95
C MET A 17 2.21 -6.24 -10.85
N LYS A 18 3.52 -6.09 -10.79
CA LYS A 18 4.34 -6.68 -9.75
C LYS A 18 4.71 -5.61 -8.74
N LYS A 19 5.15 -6.05 -7.54
CA LYS A 19 5.56 -5.09 -6.51
C LYS A 19 6.68 -4.19 -7.00
N MET A 20 7.63 -4.73 -7.76
CA MET A 20 8.72 -3.92 -8.30
C MET A 20 8.25 -2.83 -9.26
N ASP A 21 7.08 -3.01 -9.86
CA ASP A 21 6.53 -1.96 -10.71
C ASP A 21 6.24 -0.69 -9.92
N LEU A 22 6.03 -0.81 -8.63
CA LEU A 22 5.84 0.38 -7.79
C LEU A 22 7.10 1.22 -7.75
N VAL A 23 8.25 0.59 -7.77
CA VAL A 23 9.51 1.31 -7.82
C VAL A 23 9.76 1.86 -9.22
N GLU A 24 9.56 1.04 -10.23
CA GLU A 24 9.93 1.39 -11.60
C GLU A 24 8.94 2.30 -12.30
N LYS A 25 7.65 2.09 -12.04
CA LYS A 25 6.62 2.84 -12.75
C LYS A 25 5.98 3.93 -11.92
N VAL A 26 5.80 3.69 -10.64
CA VAL A 26 5.21 4.69 -9.75
C VAL A 26 6.27 5.64 -9.22
N GLY A 27 7.46 5.12 -8.97
CA GLY A 27 8.57 5.97 -8.55
C GLY A 27 8.79 6.04 -7.05
N ILE A 28 8.32 5.05 -6.31
CA ILE A 28 8.65 4.98 -4.88
C ILE A 28 10.02 4.35 -4.72
N SER A 29 10.65 4.58 -3.57
CA SER A 29 11.95 3.99 -3.31
C SER A 29 11.81 2.54 -2.89
N SER A 30 12.89 1.77 -3.04
CA SER A 30 12.88 0.37 -2.62
C SER A 30 12.70 0.24 -1.12
N SER A 31 13.22 1.20 -0.34
CA SER A 31 12.99 1.17 1.11
C SER A 31 11.53 1.40 1.44
N THR A 32 10.84 2.25 0.68
CA THR A 32 9.41 2.46 0.86
C THR A 32 8.64 1.20 0.51
N LEU A 33 9.04 0.53 -0.56
CA LEU A 33 8.42 -0.74 -0.93
C LEU A 33 8.58 -1.76 0.17
N ALA A 34 9.76 -1.80 0.80
CA ALA A 34 9.99 -2.72 1.91
C ALA A 34 9.04 -2.43 3.08
N LYS A 35 8.80 -1.15 3.37
CA LYS A 35 7.86 -0.77 4.42
C LYS A 35 6.45 -1.22 4.09
N LEU A 36 6.04 -1.05 2.85
CA LEU A 36 4.72 -1.50 2.42
C LEU A 36 4.59 -3.02 2.57
N SER A 37 5.64 -3.75 2.22
CA SER A 37 5.63 -5.20 2.33
C SER A 37 5.54 -5.67 3.77
N LYS A 38 6.09 -4.89 4.70
CA LYS A 38 6.08 -5.23 6.12
C LYS A 38 4.83 -4.71 6.83
N GLY A 39 4.01 -3.93 6.15
CA GLY A 39 2.84 -3.34 6.78
C GLY A 39 3.16 -2.16 7.66
N GLU A 40 4.27 -1.48 7.40
CA GLU A 40 4.67 -0.31 8.17
C GLU A 40 4.06 0.95 7.58
N ALA A 41 3.93 1.97 8.42
CA ALA A 41 3.35 3.23 7.96
C ALA A 41 4.28 3.94 6.98
N VAL A 42 3.68 4.54 5.97
CA VAL A 42 4.41 5.37 5.01
C VAL A 42 3.75 6.75 4.97
N SER A 43 4.42 7.70 4.34
CA SER A 43 3.91 9.06 4.30
C SER A 43 2.70 9.16 3.39
N MET A 44 1.89 10.19 3.63
CA MET A 44 0.74 10.45 2.76
C MET A 44 1.20 10.78 1.34
N ALA A 45 2.37 11.38 1.20
CA ALA A 45 2.90 11.69 -0.14
C ALA A 45 3.11 10.41 -0.95
N VAL A 46 3.58 9.34 -0.30
CA VAL A 46 3.73 8.06 -0.97
C VAL A 46 2.37 7.51 -1.38
N LEU A 47 1.40 7.59 -0.48
CA LEU A 47 0.05 7.11 -0.78
C LEU A 47 -0.58 7.90 -1.92
N GLU A 48 -0.34 9.21 -1.96
CA GLU A 48 -0.83 10.04 -3.05
C GLU A 48 -0.24 9.61 -4.39
N LYS A 49 1.05 9.30 -4.40
CA LYS A 49 1.69 8.80 -5.62
C LYS A 49 1.04 7.52 -6.10
N LEU A 50 0.81 6.60 -5.16
CA LEU A 50 0.20 5.34 -5.51
C LEU A 50 -1.19 5.55 -6.08
N CYS A 51 -1.98 6.41 -5.45
CA CYS A 51 -3.33 6.68 -5.91
C CYS A 51 -3.32 7.30 -7.30
N ASP A 52 -2.41 8.25 -7.52
CA ASP A 52 -2.34 8.94 -8.81
C ASP A 52 -1.95 7.98 -9.93
N LYS A 53 -0.93 7.17 -9.69
CA LYS A 53 -0.42 6.28 -10.73
C LYS A 53 -1.31 5.05 -10.96
N LEU A 54 -1.99 4.60 -9.90
CA LEU A 54 -2.86 3.44 -10.01
C LEU A 54 -4.32 3.82 -10.23
N ASP A 55 -4.59 5.11 -10.29
CA ASP A 55 -5.93 5.62 -10.54
C ASP A 55 -6.93 5.07 -9.54
N CYS A 56 -6.66 5.30 -8.27
CA CYS A 56 -7.48 4.78 -7.19
C CYS A 56 -7.49 5.76 -6.02
N ASP A 57 -8.23 5.41 -4.98
CA ASP A 57 -8.35 6.24 -3.79
C ASP A 57 -7.59 5.57 -2.64
N PHE A 58 -7.38 6.33 -1.57
CA PHE A 58 -6.68 5.81 -0.38
C PHE A 58 -7.34 4.53 0.14
N GLY A 59 -8.65 4.52 0.21
CA GLY A 59 -9.36 3.34 0.70
C GLY A 59 -9.21 2.11 -0.17
N ASP A 60 -8.71 2.28 -1.39
CA ASP A 60 -8.50 1.15 -2.30
C ASP A 60 -7.15 0.47 -2.07
N ILE A 61 -6.25 1.09 -1.32
CA ILE A 61 -4.90 0.56 -1.17
C ILE A 61 -4.50 0.36 0.29
N VAL A 62 -5.18 1.01 1.23
CA VAL A 62 -4.78 0.92 2.63
C VAL A 62 -6.04 0.82 3.49
N ASN A 63 -5.93 0.06 4.57
CA ASN A 63 -6.97 0.05 5.58
C ASN A 63 -6.33 -0.11 6.95
N PHE A 64 -7.08 0.27 7.95
CA PHE A 64 -6.66 0.16 9.33
C PHE A 64 -7.23 -1.13 9.90
N GLU A 65 -6.37 -1.94 10.47
CA GLU A 65 -6.80 -3.19 11.10
C GLU A 65 -6.62 -3.09 12.59
N ARG A 66 -7.68 -3.36 13.30
CA ARG A 66 -7.62 -3.41 14.74
C ARG A 66 -7.15 -4.77 15.19
N ASN A 67 -6.37 -4.77 16.25
CA ASN A 67 -6.00 -6.01 16.89
C ASN A 67 -7.21 -6.52 17.65
N LYS A 68 -7.79 -7.60 17.16
CA LYS A 68 -9.05 -8.09 17.71
C LYS A 68 -8.90 -8.66 19.11
N THR A 69 -7.70 -9.08 19.48
CA THR A 69 -7.49 -9.58 20.82
C THR A 69 -7.54 -8.46 21.85
N GLU A 70 -7.34 -7.22 21.41
CA GLU A 70 -7.45 -6.07 22.29
C GLU A 70 -8.84 -5.48 22.32
N ALA A 71 -9.67 -5.85 21.39
CA ALA A 71 -11.02 -5.32 21.33
C ALA A 71 -11.83 -5.91 22.46
N LYS A 72 -12.30 -5.09 23.33
CA LYS A 72 -13.02 -5.56 24.48
C LYS A 72 -14.22 -4.77 24.70
#